data_f562db6cf3bae2d46e3d4a913b1ac4c8
#
_entry.id   f562db6cf3bae2d46e3d4a913b1ac4c8
#
_cell.length_a   1.000
_cell.length_b   1.000
_cell.length_c   1.000
_cell.angle_alpha   90.00
_cell.angle_beta   90.00
_cell.angle_gamma   90.00
#
_symmetry.space_group_name_H-M   'P 1'
#
loop_
_entity.id
_entity.type
_entity.pdbx_description
1 polymer ?
#
loop_
_entity_poly.entity_id
_entity_poly.type
_entity_poly.pdbx_seq_one_letter_code
_entity_poly.pdbx_strand_id
1 'polypeptide(L)'
;MSGPRLVLVGPMGVGKSTVGRLLAERLDVGYRDTDDDIVAAEGREISAIFVDEGEEHFRALEKAAVATALAEHRGVLALGGGAVLDADTRALLAPHPVVYLSMDVEEAVRRTGLNVARPLLAVNPRKQWRELMEARRHLYEEVATAVVTTDGRTPEEVTQAALDALELKKA
;
A
#
# COMPACT_ATOMS: atom_id res chain seq x y z
N MET A 1 -11.76 -4.70 -20.39
CA MET A 1 -11.54 -3.95 -19.13
C MET A 1 -10.08 -3.64 -18.97
N SER A 2 -9.77 -2.42 -18.74
CA SER A 2 -8.39 -2.00 -18.52
C SER A 2 -8.13 -1.78 -17.04
N GLY A 3 -6.90 -2.02 -16.62
CA GLY A 3 -6.46 -1.79 -15.24
C GLY A 3 -6.49 -3.03 -14.36
N PRO A 4 -5.99 -2.90 -13.13
CA PRO A 4 -5.90 -4.02 -12.20
C PRO A 4 -7.26 -4.56 -11.76
N ARG A 5 -7.26 -5.83 -11.37
CA ARG A 5 -8.43 -6.47 -10.75
C ARG A 5 -8.71 -5.81 -9.40
N LEU A 6 -7.68 -5.48 -8.66
CA LEU A 6 -7.80 -4.69 -7.45
C LEU A 6 -6.45 -4.04 -7.09
N VAL A 7 -6.53 -2.96 -6.34
CA VAL A 7 -5.36 -2.23 -5.85
C VAL A 7 -5.38 -2.27 -4.33
N LEU A 8 -4.23 -2.53 -3.72
CA LEU A 8 -4.09 -2.53 -2.25
C LEU A 8 -3.35 -1.27 -1.80
N VAL A 9 -3.92 -0.57 -0.84
CA VAL A 9 -3.27 0.58 -0.19
C VAL A 9 -3.29 0.36 1.32
N GLY A 10 -2.42 1.05 2.01
CA GLY A 10 -2.34 0.96 3.47
C GLY A 10 -0.93 1.20 3.96
N PRO A 11 -0.76 1.34 5.28
CA PRO A 11 0.54 1.67 5.85
C PRO A 11 1.55 0.54 5.69
N MET A 12 2.83 0.88 5.80
CA MET A 12 3.87 -0.14 5.79
C MET A 12 3.69 -1.08 6.97
N GLY A 13 3.98 -2.36 6.78
CA GLY A 13 3.84 -3.36 7.83
C GLY A 13 2.45 -3.92 7.99
N VAL A 14 1.48 -3.46 7.23
CA VAL A 14 0.10 -3.97 7.33
C VAL A 14 -0.07 -5.35 6.67
N GLY A 15 0.89 -5.76 5.84
CA GLY A 15 0.85 -7.06 5.18
C GLY A 15 0.35 -7.05 3.75
N LYS A 16 0.48 -5.92 3.06
CA LYS A 16 0.02 -5.79 1.65
C LYS A 16 0.62 -6.84 0.73
N SER A 17 1.92 -7.12 0.86
CA SER A 17 2.54 -8.09 -0.05
C SER A 17 2.05 -9.51 0.20
N THR A 18 1.91 -9.90 1.45
CA THR A 18 1.41 -11.24 1.80
C THR A 18 -0.03 -11.41 1.34
N VAL A 19 -0.90 -10.48 1.69
CA VAL A 19 -2.31 -10.52 1.30
C VAL A 19 -2.45 -10.38 -0.21
N GLY A 20 -1.65 -9.51 -0.83
CA GLY A 20 -1.69 -9.32 -2.28
C GLY A 20 -1.37 -10.58 -3.05
N ARG A 21 -0.36 -11.34 -2.61
CA ARG A 21 -0.03 -12.61 -3.25
C ARG A 21 -1.11 -13.66 -3.08
N LEU A 22 -1.73 -13.70 -1.89
CA LEU A 22 -2.84 -14.62 -1.65
C LEU A 22 -4.05 -14.26 -2.51
N LEU A 23 -4.34 -12.97 -2.65
CA LEU A 23 -5.42 -12.50 -3.52
C LEU A 23 -5.15 -12.88 -4.98
N ALA A 24 -3.93 -12.66 -5.44
CA ALA A 24 -3.54 -13.00 -6.80
C ALA A 24 -3.71 -14.51 -7.07
N GLU A 25 -3.29 -15.33 -6.11
CA GLU A 25 -3.45 -16.78 -6.20
C GLU A 25 -4.92 -17.17 -6.28
N ARG A 26 -5.76 -16.61 -5.39
CA ARG A 26 -7.19 -16.91 -5.36
C ARG A 26 -7.93 -16.48 -6.63
N LEU A 27 -7.49 -15.36 -7.21
CA LEU A 27 -8.11 -14.81 -8.43
C LEU A 27 -7.47 -15.35 -9.71
N ASP A 28 -6.42 -16.14 -9.57
CA ASP A 28 -5.65 -16.67 -10.69
C ASP A 28 -5.14 -15.56 -11.61
N VAL A 29 -4.50 -14.55 -11.00
CA VAL A 29 -3.91 -13.42 -11.72
C VAL A 29 -2.53 -13.14 -11.14
N GLY A 30 -1.77 -12.25 -11.79
CA GLY A 30 -0.44 -11.87 -11.31
C GLY A 30 -0.49 -10.88 -10.16
N TYR A 31 0.63 -10.78 -9.44
CA TYR A 31 0.84 -9.80 -8.39
C TYR A 31 1.95 -8.84 -8.79
N ARG A 32 1.78 -7.56 -8.49
CA ARG A 32 2.79 -6.53 -8.77
C ARG A 32 2.80 -5.51 -7.64
N ASP A 33 3.99 -5.02 -7.29
CA ASP A 33 4.18 -4.02 -6.24
C ASP A 33 5.00 -2.88 -6.82
N THR A 34 4.51 -1.65 -6.69
CA THR A 34 5.19 -0.48 -7.25
C THR A 34 6.55 -0.21 -6.61
N ASP A 35 6.72 -0.56 -5.33
CA ASP A 35 8.02 -0.43 -4.68
C ASP A 35 9.05 -1.35 -5.33
N ASP A 36 8.66 -2.57 -5.66
CA ASP A 36 9.55 -3.51 -6.37
C ASP A 36 9.89 -2.99 -7.76
N ASP A 37 8.94 -2.36 -8.44
CA ASP A 37 9.17 -1.76 -9.75
C ASP A 37 10.24 -0.66 -9.66
N ILE A 38 10.16 0.17 -8.63
CA ILE A 38 11.12 1.25 -8.43
C ILE A 38 12.51 0.69 -8.17
N VAL A 39 12.61 -0.31 -7.29
CA VAL A 39 13.89 -0.96 -6.97
C VAL A 39 14.50 -1.56 -8.24
N ALA A 40 13.69 -2.23 -9.05
CA ALA A 40 14.19 -2.84 -10.29
C ALA A 40 14.68 -1.80 -11.30
N ALA A 41 13.95 -0.68 -11.43
CA ALA A 41 14.29 0.37 -12.38
C ALA A 41 15.54 1.15 -11.95
N GLU A 42 15.68 1.41 -10.63
CA GLU A 42 16.76 2.23 -10.11
C GLU A 42 18.03 1.42 -9.78
N GLY A 43 17.89 0.12 -9.63
CA GLY A 43 19.02 -0.75 -9.27
C GLY A 43 19.50 -0.57 -7.84
N ARG A 44 18.67 -0.05 -6.95
CA ARG A 44 19.00 0.17 -5.53
C ARG A 44 17.75 0.17 -4.69
N GLU A 45 17.94 -0.05 -3.38
CA GLU A 45 16.82 -0.09 -2.45
C GLU A 45 16.20 1.30 -2.23
N ILE A 46 14.94 1.32 -1.82
CA ILE A 46 14.21 2.57 -1.58
C ILE A 46 14.90 3.44 -0.53
N SER A 47 15.40 2.81 0.55
CA SER A 47 16.12 3.56 1.59
C SER A 47 17.35 4.28 1.03
N ALA A 48 18.06 3.64 0.08
CA ALA A 48 19.20 4.26 -0.57
C ALA A 48 18.78 5.47 -1.43
N ILE A 49 17.65 5.36 -2.11
CA ILE A 49 17.12 6.47 -2.91
C ILE A 49 16.82 7.67 -2.01
N PHE A 50 16.17 7.42 -0.86
CA PHE A 50 15.88 8.49 0.10
C PHE A 50 17.14 9.18 0.62
N VAL A 51 18.15 8.40 0.96
CA VAL A 51 19.42 8.93 1.48
C VAL A 51 20.17 9.73 0.42
N ASP A 52 20.25 9.18 -0.79
CA ASP A 52 21.04 9.78 -1.87
C ASP A 52 20.37 10.97 -2.54
N GLU A 53 19.04 10.91 -2.70
CA GLU A 53 18.34 11.90 -3.52
C GLU A 53 17.15 12.57 -2.84
N GLY A 54 16.74 12.08 -1.67
CA GLY A 54 15.68 12.70 -0.87
C GLY A 54 14.28 12.26 -1.21
N GLU A 55 13.35 12.62 -0.35
CA GLU A 55 11.96 12.20 -0.45
C GLU A 55 11.27 12.72 -1.71
N GLU A 56 11.50 13.99 -2.06
CA GLU A 56 10.85 14.58 -3.23
C GLU A 56 11.17 13.80 -4.51
N HIS A 57 12.43 13.42 -4.67
CA HIS A 57 12.86 12.63 -5.83
C HIS A 57 12.17 11.26 -5.82
N PHE A 58 12.14 10.60 -4.67
CA PHE A 58 11.46 9.31 -4.54
C PHE A 58 9.97 9.42 -4.89
N ARG A 59 9.30 10.47 -4.42
CA ARG A 59 7.87 10.66 -4.69
C ARG A 59 7.60 10.84 -6.18
N ALA A 60 8.51 11.47 -6.91
CA ALA A 60 8.39 11.59 -8.36
C ALA A 60 8.52 10.23 -9.05
N LEU A 61 9.46 9.39 -8.59
CA LEU A 61 9.62 8.03 -9.10
C LEU A 61 8.39 7.19 -8.80
N GLU A 62 7.85 7.31 -7.60
CA GLU A 62 6.67 6.57 -7.16
C GLU A 62 5.44 6.94 -8.00
N LYS A 63 5.25 8.21 -8.22
CA LYS A 63 4.12 8.70 -9.04
C LYS A 63 4.17 8.09 -10.44
N ALA A 64 5.35 8.10 -11.06
CA ALA A 64 5.52 7.52 -12.40
C ALA A 64 5.30 6.02 -12.38
N ALA A 65 5.81 5.33 -11.36
CA ALA A 65 5.66 3.87 -11.24
C ALA A 65 4.20 3.46 -11.07
N VAL A 66 3.44 4.21 -10.28
CA VAL A 66 2.01 3.94 -10.07
C VAL A 66 1.24 4.13 -11.37
N ALA A 67 1.47 5.23 -12.08
CA ALA A 67 0.79 5.49 -13.35
C ALA A 67 1.06 4.38 -14.36
N THR A 68 2.31 3.95 -14.47
CA THR A 68 2.71 2.88 -15.38
C THR A 68 2.03 1.56 -15.00
N ALA A 69 2.07 1.21 -13.71
CA ALA A 69 1.49 -0.04 -13.24
C ALA A 69 -0.04 -0.08 -13.45
N LEU A 70 -0.72 1.04 -13.21
CA LEU A 70 -2.17 1.11 -13.43
C LEU A 70 -2.52 0.90 -14.91
N ALA A 71 -1.65 1.36 -15.81
CA ALA A 71 -1.88 1.20 -17.23
C ALA A 71 -1.55 -0.21 -17.72
N GLU A 72 -0.56 -0.86 -17.13
CA GLU A 72 -0.02 -2.14 -17.63
C GLU A 72 -0.56 -3.39 -16.93
N HIS A 73 -0.80 -3.32 -15.62
CA HIS A 73 -1.11 -4.51 -14.83
C HIS A 73 -2.59 -4.82 -14.82
N ARG A 74 -2.92 -6.11 -14.91
CA ARG A 74 -4.32 -6.59 -14.94
C ARG A 74 -4.68 -7.47 -13.74
N GLY A 75 -3.73 -7.67 -12.81
CA GLY A 75 -3.93 -8.51 -11.63
C GLY A 75 -4.07 -7.70 -10.36
N VAL A 76 -3.44 -8.17 -9.28
CA VAL A 76 -3.43 -7.49 -7.99
C VAL A 76 -2.23 -6.54 -7.95
N LEU A 77 -2.48 -5.28 -7.65
CA LEU A 77 -1.44 -4.25 -7.59
C LEU A 77 -1.36 -3.68 -6.17
N ALA A 78 -0.19 -3.76 -5.55
CA ALA A 78 0.05 -3.14 -4.25
C ALA A 78 0.84 -1.85 -4.43
N LEU A 79 0.44 -0.80 -3.72
CA LEU A 79 1.12 0.49 -3.74
C LEU A 79 1.92 0.70 -2.46
N GLY A 80 3.00 1.46 -2.54
CA GLY A 80 3.76 1.87 -1.36
C GLY A 80 2.89 2.71 -0.42
N GLY A 81 3.26 2.71 0.86
CA GLY A 81 2.45 3.35 1.90
C GLY A 81 2.21 4.84 1.72
N GLY A 82 3.11 5.54 1.04
CA GLY A 82 2.97 6.98 0.81
C GLY A 82 2.45 7.38 -0.56
N ALA A 83 2.07 6.41 -1.40
CA ALA A 83 1.61 6.71 -2.76
C ALA A 83 0.37 7.60 -2.77
N VAL A 84 -0.49 7.47 -1.78
CA VAL A 84 -1.73 8.27 -1.71
C VAL A 84 -1.51 9.74 -1.34
N LEU A 85 -0.28 10.11 -0.99
CA LEU A 85 0.04 11.52 -0.70
C LEU A 85 -0.08 12.42 -1.92
N ASP A 86 0.07 11.86 -3.11
CA ASP A 86 -0.01 12.62 -4.35
C ASP A 86 -1.45 12.71 -4.85
N ALA A 87 -1.93 13.93 -5.08
CA ALA A 87 -3.31 14.14 -5.51
C ALA A 87 -3.61 13.55 -6.88
N ASP A 88 -2.65 13.60 -7.80
CA ASP A 88 -2.83 13.02 -9.13
C ASP A 88 -2.94 11.50 -9.06
N THR A 89 -2.16 10.88 -8.17
CA THR A 89 -2.26 9.44 -7.93
C THR A 89 -3.64 9.08 -7.41
N ARG A 90 -4.16 9.86 -6.46
CA ARG A 90 -5.51 9.60 -5.92
C ARG A 90 -6.56 9.70 -7.04
N ALA A 91 -6.41 10.67 -7.92
CA ALA A 91 -7.34 10.82 -9.06
C ALA A 91 -7.26 9.61 -10.00
N LEU A 92 -6.06 9.09 -10.24
CA LEU A 92 -5.88 7.91 -11.09
C LEU A 92 -6.51 6.65 -10.47
N LEU A 93 -6.60 6.59 -9.14
CA LEU A 93 -7.18 5.44 -8.46
C LEU A 93 -8.70 5.42 -8.49
N ALA A 94 -9.34 6.56 -8.74
CA ALA A 94 -10.81 6.69 -8.65
C ALA A 94 -11.59 5.64 -9.43
N PRO A 95 -11.22 5.27 -10.67
CA PRO A 95 -12.00 4.28 -11.43
C PRO A 95 -11.69 2.83 -11.08
N HIS A 96 -10.75 2.58 -10.18
CA HIS A 96 -10.31 1.22 -9.87
C HIS A 96 -10.85 0.72 -8.53
N PRO A 97 -11.01 -0.61 -8.38
CA PRO A 97 -11.38 -1.16 -7.08
C PRO A 97 -10.16 -1.13 -6.15
N VAL A 98 -10.26 -0.37 -5.06
CA VAL A 98 -9.17 -0.17 -4.11
C VAL A 98 -9.56 -0.71 -2.75
N VAL A 99 -8.73 -1.57 -2.18
CA VAL A 99 -8.90 -2.08 -0.82
C VAL A 99 -7.87 -1.43 0.09
N TYR A 100 -8.34 -0.76 1.12
CA TYR A 100 -7.49 -0.21 2.16
C TYR A 100 -7.36 -1.24 3.27
N LEU A 101 -6.13 -1.74 3.47
CA LEU A 101 -5.82 -2.63 4.59
C LEU A 101 -5.43 -1.77 5.78
N SER A 102 -6.26 -1.76 6.82
CA SER A 102 -6.03 -0.90 7.97
C SER A 102 -5.52 -1.68 9.18
N MET A 103 -4.85 -0.97 10.08
CA MET A 103 -4.34 -1.57 11.30
C MET A 103 -4.22 -0.45 12.34
N ASP A 104 -4.45 -0.77 13.63
CA ASP A 104 -4.34 0.26 14.67
C ASP A 104 -2.87 0.57 14.99
N VAL A 105 -2.65 1.67 15.70
CA VAL A 105 -1.29 2.16 16.00
C VAL A 105 -0.48 1.17 16.83
N GLU A 106 -1.10 0.54 17.82
CA GLU A 106 -0.40 -0.41 18.69
C GLU A 106 0.07 -1.62 17.89
N GLU A 107 -0.78 -2.15 17.01
CA GLU A 107 -0.41 -3.26 16.15
C GLU A 107 0.69 -2.86 15.17
N ALA A 108 0.61 -1.65 14.63
CA ALA A 108 1.62 -1.14 13.71
C ALA A 108 2.99 -1.05 14.37
N VAL A 109 3.04 -0.51 15.58
CA VAL A 109 4.28 -0.39 16.34
C VAL A 109 4.87 -1.77 16.61
N ARG A 110 4.04 -2.74 17.00
CA ARG A 110 4.50 -4.09 17.26
C ARG A 110 5.10 -4.76 16.03
N ARG A 111 4.43 -4.63 14.88
CA ARG A 111 4.84 -5.29 13.63
C ARG A 111 6.12 -4.70 13.05
N THR A 112 6.29 -3.38 13.15
CA THR A 112 7.47 -2.71 12.58
C THR A 112 8.68 -2.74 13.52
N GLY A 113 8.44 -2.96 14.81
CA GLY A 113 9.48 -2.87 15.84
C GLY A 113 9.86 -1.43 16.13
N LEU A 114 10.18 -1.16 17.39
CA LEU A 114 10.53 0.18 17.83
C LEU A 114 11.96 0.57 17.47
N ASN A 115 12.79 -0.42 17.22
CA ASN A 115 14.22 -0.23 16.98
C ASN A 115 14.60 -0.33 15.51
N VAL A 116 13.61 -0.36 14.64
CA VAL A 116 13.89 -0.44 13.22
C VAL A 116 14.55 0.85 12.77
N ALA A 117 15.60 0.73 11.96
CA ALA A 117 16.33 1.86 11.46
C ALA A 117 15.53 2.60 10.39
N ARG A 118 14.49 3.28 10.83
CA ARG A 118 13.68 4.17 9.99
C ARG A 118 13.81 5.56 10.57
N PRO A 119 14.38 6.51 9.82
CA PRO A 119 14.63 7.86 10.37
C PRO A 119 13.38 8.51 10.96
N LEU A 120 12.21 8.25 10.39
CA LEU A 120 10.96 8.81 10.89
C LEU A 120 10.59 8.30 12.28
N LEU A 121 11.11 7.14 12.68
CA LEU A 121 10.81 6.53 13.97
C LEU A 121 11.96 6.64 14.97
N ALA A 122 13.00 7.42 14.67
CA ALA A 122 14.19 7.51 15.50
C ALA A 122 13.97 8.19 16.86
N VAL A 123 13.03 9.14 16.92
CA VAL A 123 12.72 9.89 18.15
C VAL A 123 11.24 9.68 18.45
N ASN A 124 10.93 9.18 19.64
CA ASN A 124 9.56 8.90 20.08
C ASN A 124 8.77 8.13 19.01
N PRO A 125 9.14 6.87 18.72
CA PRO A 125 8.58 6.12 17.59
C PRO A 125 7.06 6.00 17.61
N ARG A 126 6.47 5.75 18.76
CA ARG A 126 5.01 5.57 18.88
C ARG A 126 4.26 6.83 18.49
N LYS A 127 4.71 7.98 18.96
CA LYS A 127 4.07 9.25 18.65
C LYS A 127 4.21 9.57 17.17
N GLN A 128 5.41 9.39 16.62
CA GLN A 128 5.66 9.67 15.20
C GLN A 128 4.82 8.77 14.30
N TRP A 129 4.70 7.50 14.66
CA TRP A 129 3.89 6.56 13.88
C TRP A 129 2.42 6.98 13.92
N ARG A 130 1.92 7.35 15.11
CA ARG A 130 0.52 7.79 15.24
C ARG A 130 0.25 9.02 14.39
N GLU A 131 1.13 10.01 14.42
CA GLU A 131 0.96 11.22 13.61
C GLU A 131 0.99 10.90 12.12
N LEU A 132 1.88 10.02 11.69
CA LEU A 132 1.98 9.60 10.30
C LEU A 132 0.70 8.88 9.87
N MET A 133 0.20 7.97 10.68
CA MET A 133 -1.03 7.23 10.40
C MET A 133 -2.24 8.16 10.30
N GLU A 134 -2.36 9.10 11.24
CA GLU A 134 -3.48 10.06 11.22
C GLU A 134 -3.41 10.97 10.00
N ALA A 135 -2.22 11.40 9.61
CA ALA A 135 -2.05 12.25 8.43
C ALA A 135 -2.46 11.55 7.15
N ARG A 136 -2.32 10.22 7.09
CA ARG A 136 -2.61 9.46 5.87
C ARG A 136 -3.96 8.76 5.87
N ARG A 137 -4.55 8.55 7.05
CA ARG A 137 -5.79 7.76 7.15
C ARG A 137 -6.88 8.26 6.22
N HIS A 138 -7.16 9.56 6.23
CA HIS A 138 -8.22 10.10 5.39
C HIS A 138 -7.92 9.97 3.91
N LEU A 139 -6.64 9.93 3.53
CA LEU A 139 -6.25 9.74 2.14
C LEU A 139 -6.48 8.29 1.69
N TYR A 140 -6.17 7.33 2.56
CA TYR A 140 -6.48 5.92 2.26
C TYR A 140 -7.99 5.75 2.14
N GLU A 141 -8.74 6.34 3.06
CA GLU A 141 -10.21 6.22 3.06
C GLU A 141 -10.82 6.88 1.83
N GLU A 142 -10.26 7.99 1.40
CA GLU A 142 -10.72 8.71 0.21
C GLU A 142 -10.66 7.82 -1.05
N VAL A 143 -9.59 7.06 -1.22
CA VAL A 143 -9.40 6.25 -2.42
C VAL A 143 -10.04 4.86 -2.31
N ALA A 144 -10.42 4.44 -1.10
CA ALA A 144 -10.87 3.07 -0.85
C ALA A 144 -12.26 2.79 -1.39
N THR A 145 -12.39 1.68 -2.11
CA THR A 145 -13.68 1.08 -2.43
C THR A 145 -14.17 0.29 -1.22
N ALA A 146 -13.24 -0.34 -0.50
CA ALA A 146 -13.55 -1.12 0.71
C ALA A 146 -12.41 -0.98 1.70
N VAL A 147 -12.74 -1.06 3.00
CA VAL A 147 -11.75 -1.01 4.07
C VAL A 147 -11.79 -2.37 4.79
N VAL A 148 -10.63 -2.98 4.95
CA VAL A 148 -10.50 -4.26 5.64
C VAL A 148 -9.51 -4.12 6.78
N THR A 149 -9.96 -4.35 8.01
CA THR A 149 -9.11 -4.31 9.20
C THR A 149 -8.29 -5.59 9.29
N THR A 150 -7.00 -5.45 9.54
CA THR A 150 -6.11 -6.60 9.67
C THR A 150 -5.92 -7.04 11.12
N ASP A 151 -6.37 -6.24 12.09
CA ASP A 151 -6.18 -6.53 13.51
C ASP A 151 -6.87 -7.83 13.91
N GLY A 152 -6.12 -8.72 14.56
CA GLY A 152 -6.64 -9.98 15.05
C GLY A 152 -7.00 -11.01 13.97
N ARG A 153 -6.55 -10.80 12.73
CA ARG A 153 -6.84 -11.69 11.61
C ARG A 153 -5.57 -12.27 11.01
N THR A 154 -5.68 -13.49 10.51
CA THR A 154 -4.59 -14.09 9.72
C THR A 154 -4.60 -13.48 8.33
N PRO A 155 -3.49 -13.61 7.56
CA PRO A 155 -3.48 -13.16 6.17
C PRO A 155 -4.59 -13.80 5.33
N GLU A 156 -4.91 -15.06 5.59
CA GLU A 156 -5.98 -15.77 4.89
C GLU A 156 -7.35 -15.15 5.19
N GLU A 157 -7.58 -14.81 6.45
CA GLU A 157 -8.83 -14.15 6.85
C GLU A 157 -8.97 -12.77 6.23
N VAL A 158 -7.88 -12.01 6.18
CA VAL A 158 -7.86 -10.69 5.53
C VAL A 158 -8.15 -10.82 4.05
N THR A 159 -7.55 -11.83 3.40
CA THR A 159 -7.76 -12.11 1.98
C THR A 159 -9.23 -12.41 1.70
N GLN A 160 -9.83 -13.26 2.51
CA GLN A 160 -11.25 -13.61 2.32
C GLN A 160 -12.15 -12.39 2.55
N ALA A 161 -11.86 -11.58 3.57
CA ALA A 161 -12.62 -10.37 3.84
C ALA A 161 -12.55 -9.37 2.68
N ALA A 162 -11.38 -9.25 2.05
CA ALA A 162 -11.20 -8.36 0.89
C ALA A 162 -12.04 -8.84 -0.30
N LEU A 163 -12.01 -10.15 -0.56
CA LEU A 163 -12.80 -10.72 -1.66
C LEU A 163 -14.30 -10.52 -1.41
N ASP A 164 -14.75 -10.76 -0.19
CA ASP A 164 -16.17 -10.60 0.17
C ASP A 164 -16.61 -9.15 0.03
N ALA A 165 -15.77 -8.21 0.47
CA ALA A 165 -16.09 -6.79 0.40
C ALA A 165 -16.24 -6.31 -1.05
N LEU A 166 -15.38 -6.79 -1.94
CA LEU A 166 -15.46 -6.40 -3.36
C LEU A 166 -16.65 -7.05 -4.05
N GLU A 167 -16.98 -8.29 -3.73
CA GLU A 167 -18.16 -8.96 -4.28
C GLU A 167 -19.44 -8.24 -3.87
N LEU A 168 -19.55 -7.86 -2.61
CA LEU A 168 -20.70 -7.12 -2.12
C LEU A 168 -20.87 -5.79 -2.85
N LYS A 169 -19.77 -5.13 -3.20
CA LYS A 169 -19.82 -3.86 -3.91
C LYS A 169 -20.20 -4.01 -5.37
N LYS A 170 -19.92 -5.17 -5.95
CA LYS A 170 -20.26 -5.44 -7.36
C LYS A 170 -21.72 -5.89 -7.51
N ALA A 171 -22.26 -6.42 -6.44
CA ALA A 171 -23.66 -6.84 -6.45
C ALA A 171 -24.60 -5.65 -6.39
#